data_db5c98b649a020987acd914a34ec7741
#
_entry.id   db5c98b649a020987acd914a34ec7741
#
_cell.length_a   1.000
_cell.length_b   1.000
_cell.length_c   1.000
_cell.angle_alpha   90.00
_cell.angle_beta   90.00
_cell.angle_gamma   90.00
#
_symmetry.space_group_name_H-M   'P 1'
#
loop_
_entity.id
_entity.type
_entity.pdbx_description
1 polymer ?
#
loop_
_entity_poly.entity_id
_entity_poly.type
_entity_poly.pdbx_seq_one_letter_code
_entity_poly.pdbx_strand_id
1 'polypeptide(L)'
;MDYSKIYLPNKIDGGSYTVITVMNINNPDKFYDQTAIAGNVQNVYVSENNIYLIDDEYEEIDISDTKKGKNILKKKNIGKLQESKKNLSAKEIKKVKKAYGGEYDWSKVTETRKIGYFKSQIKTNIVKYSYKDGKLNFVNENSVEGYVDSNLSFDEKAECLRFVSSNSTSSYAGERTVLKDGKGKIISENIVNTNDYEKYYEEEVLDNNVYVLDENLKEVASIKGLAKNESVYAVRYLGNYGYFVTYENTDPLFTVDFSDMKNPKIVGKLKLPGYSDYLHFYDENSMLGLGMENDNYLKLEMYNVSNGKAKQISKKVLKRYMYSDALHDYNSIIVDKEKNLIGFKATLSNGNYEDVYVLYRFENNKFKKLAEVSLSGESCAVRGLYIDNYFYIVTLGKDVKVLDLNNYKVVKKIK
;
A
#
# COMPACT_ATOMS: atom_id res chain seq x y z
N MET A 1 -6.73 -5.58 -29.48
CA MET A 1 -7.69 -5.57 -28.36
C MET A 1 -9.03 -5.06 -28.86
N ASP A 2 -10.13 -5.69 -28.48
CA ASP A 2 -11.48 -5.22 -28.75
C ASP A 2 -11.80 -4.05 -27.81
N TYR A 3 -12.19 -2.89 -28.34
CA TYR A 3 -12.52 -1.70 -27.52
C TYR A 3 -13.70 -1.92 -26.58
N SER A 4 -14.60 -2.88 -26.87
CA SER A 4 -15.69 -3.27 -25.99
C SER A 4 -15.23 -3.92 -24.68
N LYS A 5 -13.95 -4.32 -24.61
CA LYS A 5 -13.30 -4.90 -23.42
C LYS A 5 -12.52 -3.88 -22.59
N ILE A 6 -12.61 -2.60 -22.93
CA ILE A 6 -12.01 -1.53 -22.11
C ILE A 6 -13.02 -1.13 -21.06
N TYR A 7 -12.69 -1.38 -19.81
CA TYR A 7 -13.48 -0.93 -18.69
C TYR A 7 -13.16 0.54 -18.35
N LEU A 8 -14.18 1.33 -18.18
CA LEU A 8 -14.09 2.73 -17.76
C LEU A 8 -14.62 2.83 -16.33
N PRO A 9 -13.77 2.98 -15.31
CA PRO A 9 -14.20 3.19 -13.93
C PRO A 9 -15.06 4.45 -13.80
N ASN A 10 -15.84 4.53 -12.72
CA ASN A 10 -16.66 5.71 -12.41
C ASN A 10 -15.83 7.00 -12.32
N LYS A 11 -14.58 6.88 -11.89
CA LYS A 11 -13.60 7.97 -11.90
C LYS A 11 -12.32 7.48 -12.56
N ILE A 12 -11.80 8.28 -13.49
CA ILE A 12 -10.57 8.00 -14.20
C ILE A 12 -9.57 9.06 -13.78
N ASP A 13 -8.47 8.66 -13.16
CA ASP A 13 -7.34 9.51 -12.87
C ASP A 13 -6.21 9.25 -13.89
N GLY A 14 -5.79 10.31 -14.57
CA GLY A 14 -4.74 10.23 -15.58
C GLY A 14 -5.19 9.72 -16.96
N GLY A 15 -4.23 9.62 -17.89
CA GLY A 15 -4.41 9.18 -19.28
C GLY A 15 -3.77 7.82 -19.60
N SER A 16 -3.58 6.97 -18.59
CA SER A 16 -2.98 5.64 -18.73
C SER A 16 -4.03 4.53 -18.86
N TYR A 17 -3.58 3.37 -19.29
CA TYR A 17 -4.37 2.13 -19.33
C TYR A 17 -3.57 1.01 -18.70
N THR A 18 -4.22 0.22 -17.85
CA THR A 18 -3.68 -1.05 -17.36
C THR A 18 -4.29 -2.19 -18.17
N VAL A 19 -3.44 -3.03 -18.75
CA VAL A 19 -3.84 -4.14 -19.62
C VAL A 19 -3.60 -5.45 -18.88
N ILE A 20 -4.62 -6.27 -18.79
CA ILE A 20 -4.53 -7.65 -18.29
C ILE A 20 -4.58 -8.59 -19.49
N THR A 21 -3.56 -9.45 -19.60
CA THR A 21 -3.46 -10.43 -20.67
C THR A 21 -3.35 -11.83 -20.09
N VAL A 22 -4.19 -12.72 -20.57
CA VAL A 22 -4.19 -14.15 -20.21
C VAL A 22 -3.56 -14.95 -21.34
N MET A 23 -2.52 -15.73 -21.01
CA MET A 23 -1.84 -16.58 -21.96
C MET A 23 -1.60 -17.98 -21.40
N ASN A 24 -1.47 -18.98 -22.27
CA ASN A 24 -1.04 -20.30 -21.87
C ASN A 24 0.48 -20.36 -21.80
N ILE A 25 1.04 -20.73 -20.64
CA ILE A 25 2.49 -20.85 -20.47
C ILE A 25 3.14 -21.91 -21.39
N ASN A 26 2.38 -22.94 -21.80
CA ASN A 26 2.85 -23.95 -22.74
C ASN A 26 2.73 -23.52 -24.21
N ASN A 27 2.05 -22.40 -24.49
CA ASN A 27 1.92 -21.81 -25.82
C ASN A 27 1.78 -20.29 -25.70
N PRO A 28 2.87 -19.56 -25.36
CA PRO A 28 2.81 -18.13 -25.04
C PRO A 28 2.49 -17.24 -26.26
N ASP A 29 2.56 -17.77 -27.47
CA ASP A 29 2.21 -17.04 -28.70
C ASP A 29 0.68 -16.86 -28.88
N LYS A 30 -0.13 -17.54 -28.06
CA LYS A 30 -1.59 -17.43 -28.11
C LYS A 30 -2.14 -16.78 -26.85
N PHE A 31 -2.78 -15.63 -27.02
CA PHE A 31 -3.59 -15.02 -25.99
C PHE A 31 -4.94 -15.74 -25.88
N TYR A 32 -5.37 -16.07 -24.67
CA TYR A 32 -6.70 -16.58 -24.42
C TYR A 32 -7.72 -15.48 -24.26
N ASP A 33 -7.36 -14.43 -23.52
CA ASP A 33 -8.18 -13.27 -23.31
C ASP A 33 -7.33 -12.04 -22.97
N GLN A 34 -7.94 -10.86 -23.18
CA GLN A 34 -7.30 -9.59 -22.89
C GLN A 34 -8.39 -8.56 -22.55
N THR A 35 -8.17 -7.80 -21.49
CA THR A 35 -9.00 -6.65 -21.12
C THR A 35 -8.11 -5.48 -20.71
N ALA A 36 -8.69 -4.29 -20.67
CA ALA A 36 -8.00 -3.12 -20.16
C ALA A 36 -8.92 -2.33 -19.23
N ILE A 37 -8.31 -1.60 -18.31
CA ILE A 37 -8.96 -0.60 -17.49
C ILE A 37 -8.32 0.76 -17.78
N ALA A 38 -9.14 1.79 -17.96
CA ALA A 38 -8.66 3.16 -18.05
C ALA A 38 -8.34 3.69 -16.64
N GLY A 39 -7.17 4.32 -16.50
CA GLY A 39 -6.68 4.84 -15.22
C GLY A 39 -5.40 4.15 -14.75
N ASN A 40 -4.90 4.66 -13.64
CA ASN A 40 -3.75 4.07 -12.96
C ASN A 40 -4.17 2.85 -12.14
N VAL A 41 -3.22 1.92 -11.95
CA VAL A 41 -3.31 0.82 -10.99
C VAL A 41 -2.01 0.81 -10.21
N GLN A 42 -2.08 1.05 -8.91
CA GLN A 42 -0.91 1.09 -8.03
C GLN A 42 -0.53 -0.31 -7.55
N ASN A 43 -1.53 -1.10 -7.19
CA ASN A 43 -1.34 -2.45 -6.68
C ASN A 43 -2.21 -3.47 -7.41
N VAL A 44 -1.70 -4.68 -7.55
CA VAL A 44 -2.45 -5.82 -8.09
C VAL A 44 -2.39 -6.96 -7.08
N TYR A 45 -3.54 -7.45 -6.66
CA TYR A 45 -3.66 -8.67 -5.88
C TYR A 45 -4.31 -9.75 -6.73
N VAL A 46 -3.71 -10.94 -6.76
CA VAL A 46 -4.22 -12.09 -7.52
C VAL A 46 -4.44 -13.24 -6.55
N SER A 47 -5.67 -13.73 -6.50
CA SER A 47 -6.05 -14.95 -5.80
C SER A 47 -6.14 -16.13 -6.78
N GLU A 48 -6.64 -17.26 -6.32
CA GLU A 48 -6.81 -18.46 -7.17
C GLU A 48 -7.74 -18.20 -8.36
N ASN A 49 -8.84 -17.43 -8.15
CA ASN A 49 -9.89 -17.25 -9.15
C ASN A 49 -10.20 -15.79 -9.50
N ASN A 50 -9.52 -14.84 -8.87
CA ASN A 50 -9.82 -13.42 -9.03
C ASN A 50 -8.56 -12.57 -9.15
N ILE A 51 -8.71 -11.44 -9.85
CA ILE A 51 -7.70 -10.39 -9.98
C ILE A 51 -8.33 -9.11 -9.45
N TYR A 52 -7.65 -8.47 -8.53
CA TYR A 52 -8.05 -7.20 -7.93
C TYR A 52 -7.04 -6.14 -8.37
N LEU A 53 -7.55 -5.09 -9.01
CA LEU A 53 -6.79 -3.90 -9.38
C LEU A 53 -7.10 -2.83 -8.35
N ILE A 54 -6.07 -2.25 -7.76
CA ILE A 54 -6.19 -1.36 -6.62
C ILE A 54 -5.51 -0.03 -6.96
N ASP A 55 -6.21 1.06 -6.69
CA ASP A 55 -5.71 2.42 -6.87
C ASP A 55 -6.18 3.31 -5.72
N ASP A 56 -5.39 4.32 -5.37
CA ASP A 56 -5.74 5.27 -4.32
C ASP A 56 -6.31 6.55 -4.94
N GLU A 57 -7.35 7.07 -4.33
CA GLU A 57 -8.03 8.29 -4.73
C GLU A 57 -8.02 9.31 -3.60
N TYR A 58 -7.57 10.52 -3.91
CA TYR A 58 -7.74 11.67 -3.02
C TYR A 58 -9.10 12.31 -3.25
N GLU A 59 -9.88 12.45 -2.17
CA GLU A 59 -11.18 13.08 -2.19
C GLU A 59 -11.20 14.29 -1.26
N GLU A 60 -11.70 15.41 -1.78
CA GLU A 60 -11.95 16.60 -0.98
C GLU A 60 -13.44 16.83 -0.82
N ILE A 61 -13.91 16.85 0.42
CA ILE A 61 -15.32 16.98 0.77
C ILE A 61 -15.55 18.36 1.40
N ASP A 62 -16.47 19.16 0.85
CA ASP A 62 -16.91 20.40 1.49
C ASP A 62 -17.79 20.08 2.71
N ILE A 63 -17.23 20.32 3.88
CA ILE A 63 -17.89 20.12 5.19
C ILE A 63 -18.30 21.44 5.85
N SER A 64 -18.29 22.55 5.09
CA SER A 64 -18.64 23.90 5.57
C SER A 64 -20.01 23.97 6.25
N ASP A 65 -20.98 23.23 5.74
CA ASP A 65 -22.36 23.21 6.24
C ASP A 65 -22.58 22.28 7.44
N THR A 66 -21.60 21.44 7.78
CA THR A 66 -21.66 20.62 9.00
C THR A 66 -21.59 21.47 10.26
N LYS A 67 -22.04 20.92 11.39
CA LYS A 67 -21.93 21.60 12.70
C LYS A 67 -20.48 21.97 13.03
N LYS A 68 -19.53 21.08 12.73
CA LYS A 68 -18.08 21.30 12.93
C LYS A 68 -17.60 22.43 12.03
N GLY A 69 -17.85 22.37 10.73
CA GLY A 69 -17.44 23.40 9.76
C GLY A 69 -17.97 24.79 10.10
N LYS A 70 -19.28 24.92 10.37
CA LYS A 70 -19.90 26.19 10.77
C LYS A 70 -19.27 26.78 12.03
N ASN A 71 -18.98 25.94 13.04
CA ASN A 71 -18.36 26.42 14.28
C ASN A 71 -16.93 26.92 14.04
N ILE A 72 -16.16 26.23 13.21
CA ILE A 72 -14.78 26.61 12.91
C ILE A 72 -14.73 27.87 12.07
N LEU A 73 -15.51 27.96 11.01
CA LEU A 73 -15.62 29.16 10.17
C LEU A 73 -16.03 30.40 11.00
N LYS A 74 -16.96 30.22 11.95
CA LYS A 74 -17.38 31.27 12.87
C LYS A 74 -16.27 31.65 13.87
N LYS A 75 -15.64 30.67 14.52
CA LYS A 75 -14.59 30.89 15.53
C LYS A 75 -13.37 31.63 14.96
N LYS A 76 -13.02 31.34 13.70
CA LYS A 76 -11.87 31.96 13.03
C LYS A 76 -12.21 33.21 12.24
N ASN A 77 -13.43 33.75 12.35
CA ASN A 77 -13.93 34.93 11.60
C ASN A 77 -13.86 34.78 10.06
N ILE A 78 -13.79 33.53 9.56
CA ILE A 78 -13.76 33.23 8.12
C ILE A 78 -15.16 33.38 7.50
N GLY A 79 -16.21 33.34 8.31
CA GLY A 79 -17.61 33.38 7.86
C GLY A 79 -18.09 34.69 7.24
N LYS A 80 -17.21 35.71 7.09
CA LYS A 80 -17.51 36.98 6.39
C LYS A 80 -16.99 37.03 4.95
N LEU A 81 -16.27 36.00 4.48
CA LEU A 81 -15.84 35.93 3.10
C LEU A 81 -17.02 35.44 2.24
N GLN A 82 -17.66 36.41 1.61
CA GLN A 82 -18.81 36.19 0.73
C GLN A 82 -18.43 35.30 -0.45
N GLU A 83 -19.37 34.44 -0.85
CA GLU A 83 -19.33 33.87 -2.16
C GLU A 83 -19.25 34.97 -3.21
N SER A 84 -18.18 35.02 -3.97
CA SER A 84 -18.03 35.95 -5.10
C SER A 84 -18.36 35.19 -6.40
N LYS A 85 -19.21 35.82 -7.20
CA LYS A 85 -19.58 35.28 -8.52
C LYS A 85 -19.34 36.34 -9.57
N LYS A 86 -18.54 36.00 -10.58
CA LYS A 86 -18.30 36.92 -11.71
C LYS A 86 -18.47 36.17 -13.05
N ASN A 87 -18.89 36.90 -14.08
CA ASN A 87 -18.77 36.46 -15.45
C ASN A 87 -17.36 36.79 -15.94
N LEU A 88 -16.70 35.84 -16.58
CA LEU A 88 -15.38 36.07 -17.15
C LEU A 88 -15.49 36.97 -18.41
N SER A 89 -14.51 37.82 -18.60
CA SER A 89 -14.34 38.61 -19.83
C SER A 89 -13.96 37.69 -21.02
N ALA A 90 -14.16 38.14 -22.24
CA ALA A 90 -13.78 37.40 -23.45
C ALA A 90 -12.28 37.00 -23.48
N LYS A 91 -11.42 37.84 -22.92
CA LYS A 91 -9.97 37.56 -22.80
C LYS A 91 -9.69 36.41 -21.82
N GLU A 92 -10.39 36.41 -20.68
CA GLU A 92 -10.29 35.32 -19.68
C GLU A 92 -10.86 34.02 -20.22
N ILE A 93 -12.03 34.03 -20.87
CA ILE A 93 -12.64 32.88 -21.53
C ILE A 93 -11.67 32.25 -22.53
N LYS A 94 -10.98 33.08 -23.36
CA LYS A 94 -9.99 32.59 -24.31
C LYS A 94 -8.84 31.84 -23.62
N LYS A 95 -8.38 32.31 -22.46
CA LYS A 95 -7.35 31.64 -21.65
C LYS A 95 -7.85 30.31 -21.10
N VAL A 96 -9.05 30.29 -20.50
CA VAL A 96 -9.66 29.07 -19.94
C VAL A 96 -9.88 28.05 -21.05
N LYS A 97 -10.40 28.46 -22.21
CA LYS A 97 -10.58 27.57 -23.38
C LYS A 97 -9.27 26.98 -23.86
N LYS A 98 -8.17 27.75 -23.85
CA LYS A 98 -6.85 27.24 -24.21
C LYS A 98 -6.32 26.22 -23.19
N ALA A 99 -6.60 26.41 -21.90
CA ALA A 99 -6.11 25.54 -20.83
C ALA A 99 -6.87 24.21 -20.74
N TYR A 100 -8.20 24.27 -20.87
CA TYR A 100 -9.05 23.09 -20.60
C TYR A 100 -9.62 22.43 -21.86
N GLY A 101 -9.70 23.14 -23.01
CA GLY A 101 -10.25 22.56 -24.25
C GLY A 101 -11.70 22.06 -24.07
N GLY A 102 -12.06 21.03 -24.87
CA GLY A 102 -13.30 20.27 -24.67
C GLY A 102 -14.58 20.91 -25.21
N GLU A 103 -15.68 20.13 -25.12
CA GLU A 103 -17.01 20.54 -25.59
C GLU A 103 -17.78 21.24 -24.46
N TYR A 104 -17.57 22.54 -24.34
CA TYR A 104 -18.26 23.44 -23.41
C TYR A 104 -18.94 24.58 -24.15
N ASP A 105 -19.99 25.14 -23.56
CA ASP A 105 -20.60 26.38 -24.06
C ASP A 105 -19.75 27.59 -23.66
N TRP A 106 -18.83 27.96 -24.54
CA TRP A 106 -17.91 29.08 -24.33
C TRP A 106 -18.52 30.47 -24.53
N SER A 107 -19.85 30.57 -24.80
CA SER A 107 -20.53 31.85 -24.95
C SER A 107 -20.52 32.66 -23.65
N LYS A 108 -20.49 31.97 -22.53
CA LYS A 108 -20.41 32.52 -21.18
C LYS A 108 -19.65 31.58 -20.27
N VAL A 109 -18.76 32.12 -19.46
CA VAL A 109 -18.12 31.37 -18.36
C VAL A 109 -18.29 32.14 -17.07
N THR A 110 -18.74 31.45 -16.03
CA THR A 110 -18.94 32.01 -14.69
C THR A 110 -17.90 31.43 -13.75
N GLU A 111 -17.21 32.29 -13.03
CA GLU A 111 -16.33 31.94 -11.92
C GLU A 111 -17.08 32.17 -10.60
N THR A 112 -17.12 31.14 -9.76
CA THR A 112 -17.60 31.24 -8.38
C THR A 112 -16.44 30.94 -7.45
N ARG A 113 -16.18 31.82 -6.48
CA ARG A 113 -15.21 31.60 -5.40
C ARG A 113 -15.92 31.60 -4.08
N LYS A 114 -15.65 30.61 -3.27
CA LYS A 114 -16.21 30.47 -1.93
C LYS A 114 -15.15 29.98 -0.97
N ILE A 115 -15.01 30.62 0.18
CA ILE A 115 -14.21 30.06 1.26
C ILE A 115 -15.06 29.04 2.02
N GLY A 116 -14.51 27.87 2.22
CA GLY A 116 -15.13 26.76 2.89
C GLY A 116 -14.21 26.10 3.89
N TYR A 117 -14.74 25.07 4.53
CA TYR A 117 -14.01 24.14 5.35
C TYR A 117 -14.10 22.75 4.71
N PHE A 118 -12.94 22.20 4.39
CA PHE A 118 -12.82 20.99 3.60
C PHE A 118 -12.20 19.87 4.44
N LYS A 119 -12.63 18.64 4.18
CA LYS A 119 -11.99 17.41 4.63
C LYS A 119 -11.32 16.78 3.44
N SER A 120 -10.01 16.57 3.51
CA SER A 120 -9.27 15.72 2.59
C SER A 120 -9.18 14.31 3.18
N GLN A 121 -9.41 13.30 2.36
CA GLN A 121 -9.29 11.90 2.73
C GLN A 121 -8.79 11.09 1.54
N ILE A 122 -8.19 9.92 1.84
CA ILE A 122 -7.79 8.95 0.84
C ILE A 122 -8.81 7.82 0.83
N LYS A 123 -9.13 7.31 -0.35
CA LYS A 123 -9.93 6.10 -0.57
C LYS A 123 -9.16 5.10 -1.41
N THR A 124 -9.34 3.84 -1.12
CA THR A 124 -8.85 2.74 -1.96
C THR A 124 -9.98 2.30 -2.88
N ASN A 125 -9.78 2.45 -4.18
CA ASN A 125 -10.66 1.93 -5.23
C ASN A 125 -10.21 0.52 -5.59
N ILE A 126 -11.17 -0.41 -5.67
CA ILE A 126 -10.92 -1.83 -5.96
C ILE A 126 -11.80 -2.24 -7.13
N VAL A 127 -11.17 -2.74 -8.20
CA VAL A 127 -11.86 -3.33 -9.36
C VAL A 127 -11.57 -4.82 -9.39
N LYS A 128 -12.61 -5.64 -9.41
CA LYS A 128 -12.50 -7.11 -9.42
C LYS A 128 -12.81 -7.68 -10.79
N TYR A 129 -11.91 -8.53 -11.27
CA TYR A 129 -12.13 -9.45 -12.37
C TYR A 129 -12.11 -10.89 -11.86
N SER A 130 -13.05 -11.72 -12.29
CA SER A 130 -12.92 -13.17 -12.13
C SER A 130 -12.08 -13.74 -13.27
N TYR A 131 -11.28 -14.76 -12.93
CA TYR A 131 -10.48 -15.51 -13.88
C TYR A 131 -10.86 -16.97 -13.83
N LYS A 132 -11.40 -17.50 -14.92
CA LYS A 132 -11.76 -18.90 -15.02
C LYS A 132 -11.64 -19.39 -16.46
N ASP A 133 -11.04 -20.57 -16.64
CA ASP A 133 -10.90 -21.23 -17.95
C ASP A 133 -10.28 -20.33 -19.04
N GLY A 134 -9.30 -19.51 -18.65
CA GLY A 134 -8.62 -18.60 -19.55
C GLY A 134 -9.39 -17.32 -19.89
N LYS A 135 -10.52 -17.05 -19.24
CA LYS A 135 -11.37 -15.87 -19.49
C LYS A 135 -11.37 -14.91 -18.30
N LEU A 136 -11.37 -13.64 -18.62
CA LEU A 136 -11.52 -12.53 -17.69
C LEU A 136 -12.92 -11.96 -17.76
N ASN A 137 -13.61 -11.86 -16.64
CA ASN A 137 -14.92 -11.22 -16.56
C ASN A 137 -14.87 -10.14 -15.49
N PHE A 138 -15.26 -8.93 -15.85
CA PHE A 138 -15.49 -7.87 -14.87
C PHE A 138 -16.60 -8.33 -13.90
N VAL A 139 -16.35 -8.17 -12.61
CA VAL A 139 -17.31 -8.52 -11.55
C VAL A 139 -17.97 -7.26 -11.01
N ASN A 140 -17.18 -6.39 -10.40
CA ASN A 140 -17.66 -5.15 -9.80
C ASN A 140 -16.49 -4.23 -9.47
N GLU A 141 -16.84 -2.99 -9.08
CA GLU A 141 -15.93 -2.05 -8.44
C GLU A 141 -16.50 -1.55 -7.11
N ASN A 142 -15.66 -1.20 -6.17
CA ASN A 142 -16.06 -0.54 -4.93
C ASN A 142 -14.91 0.35 -4.42
N SER A 143 -15.25 1.26 -3.51
CA SER A 143 -14.30 2.17 -2.87
C SER A 143 -14.50 2.14 -1.35
N VAL A 144 -13.40 2.09 -0.61
CA VAL A 144 -13.37 2.10 0.86
C VAL A 144 -12.47 3.22 1.38
N GLU A 145 -12.67 3.65 2.62
CA GLU A 145 -11.84 4.67 3.26
C GLU A 145 -10.44 4.14 3.58
N GLY A 146 -9.42 4.98 3.39
CA GLY A 146 -8.02 4.70 3.63
C GLY A 146 -7.27 4.24 2.40
N TYR A 147 -5.97 4.01 2.54
CA TYR A 147 -5.05 3.53 1.50
C TYR A 147 -4.39 2.22 1.93
N VAL A 148 -3.90 1.47 0.96
CA VAL A 148 -3.23 0.18 1.18
C VAL A 148 -1.88 0.17 0.47
N ASP A 149 -0.79 0.20 1.24
CA ASP A 149 0.57 0.34 0.69
C ASP A 149 1.09 -0.92 -0.02
N SER A 150 0.54 -2.09 0.28
CA SER A 150 1.06 -3.36 -0.23
C SER A 150 -0.03 -4.33 -0.64
N ASN A 151 0.19 -5.03 -1.76
CA ASN A 151 -0.66 -6.14 -2.17
C ASN A 151 -0.71 -7.29 -1.15
N LEU A 152 0.28 -7.39 -0.26
CA LEU A 152 0.32 -8.36 0.84
C LEU A 152 -0.69 -8.04 1.97
N SER A 153 -1.28 -6.86 1.94
CA SER A 153 -2.36 -6.47 2.85
C SER A 153 -3.70 -7.08 2.50
N PHE A 154 -3.83 -7.68 1.31
CA PHE A 154 -5.04 -8.34 0.83
C PHE A 154 -4.96 -9.86 0.97
N ASP A 155 -6.10 -10.49 1.25
CA ASP A 155 -6.27 -11.93 1.21
C ASP A 155 -7.72 -12.28 0.84
N GLU A 156 -7.89 -13.25 -0.05
CA GLU A 156 -9.20 -13.79 -0.39
C GLU A 156 -9.42 -15.13 0.30
N LYS A 157 -10.49 -15.23 1.07
CA LYS A 157 -10.87 -16.47 1.76
C LYS A 157 -12.39 -16.59 1.84
N ALA A 158 -12.90 -17.79 1.54
CA ALA A 158 -14.34 -18.09 1.57
C ALA A 158 -15.14 -17.06 0.76
N GLU A 159 -14.69 -16.76 -0.46
CA GLU A 159 -15.28 -15.79 -1.40
C GLU A 159 -15.29 -14.34 -0.89
N CYS A 160 -14.71 -14.07 0.27
CA CYS A 160 -14.57 -12.72 0.81
C CYS A 160 -13.15 -12.20 0.63
N LEU A 161 -13.03 -10.94 0.22
CA LEU A 161 -11.79 -10.18 0.25
C LEU A 161 -11.65 -9.52 1.62
N ARG A 162 -10.58 -9.81 2.36
CA ARG A 162 -10.25 -9.17 3.63
C ARG A 162 -8.93 -8.42 3.52
N PHE A 163 -8.85 -7.25 4.13
CA PHE A 163 -7.64 -6.44 4.10
C PHE A 163 -7.61 -5.40 5.23
N VAL A 164 -6.44 -4.79 5.40
CA VAL A 164 -6.20 -3.70 6.36
C VAL A 164 -5.76 -2.47 5.57
N SER A 165 -6.37 -1.33 5.86
CA SER A 165 -6.00 -0.03 5.30
C SER A 165 -5.58 0.94 6.40
N SER A 166 -4.70 1.88 6.06
CA SER A 166 -4.42 3.07 6.87
C SER A 166 -5.31 4.21 6.40
N ASN A 167 -5.92 4.92 7.33
CA ASN A 167 -6.78 6.06 7.03
C ASN A 167 -6.04 7.34 7.43
N SER A 168 -5.90 8.27 6.49
CA SER A 168 -5.37 9.61 6.73
C SER A 168 -6.40 10.64 6.31
N THR A 169 -6.84 11.46 7.26
CA THR A 169 -7.77 12.53 6.98
C THR A 169 -7.28 13.84 7.58
N SER A 170 -7.32 14.88 6.78
CA SER A 170 -7.04 16.23 7.23
C SER A 170 -8.24 17.14 7.02
N SER A 171 -8.35 18.20 7.81
CA SER A 171 -9.40 19.20 7.63
C SER A 171 -8.78 20.60 7.63
N TYR A 172 -9.18 21.42 6.67
CA TYR A 172 -8.59 22.76 6.48
C TYR A 172 -9.60 23.77 5.92
N ALA A 173 -9.31 25.05 6.11
CA ALA A 173 -10.04 26.14 5.44
C ALA A 173 -9.37 26.43 4.09
N GLY A 174 -10.13 26.52 3.02
CA GLY A 174 -9.64 26.80 1.68
C GLY A 174 -10.58 27.63 0.83
N GLU A 175 -10.06 28.17 -0.28
CA GLU A 175 -10.86 28.83 -1.31
C GLU A 175 -11.18 27.83 -2.42
N ARG A 176 -12.46 27.55 -2.60
CA ARG A 176 -12.97 26.76 -3.72
C ARG A 176 -13.32 27.67 -4.87
N THR A 177 -12.67 27.47 -6.01
CA THR A 177 -12.97 28.15 -7.27
C THR A 177 -13.61 27.18 -8.24
N VAL A 178 -14.80 27.52 -8.74
CA VAL A 178 -15.54 26.72 -9.73
C VAL A 178 -15.76 27.53 -10.99
N LEU A 179 -15.33 27.01 -12.12
CA LEU A 179 -15.63 27.55 -13.44
C LEU A 179 -16.76 26.73 -14.08
N LYS A 180 -17.83 27.42 -14.52
CA LYS A 180 -18.94 26.79 -15.24
C LYS A 180 -19.14 27.44 -16.59
N ASP A 181 -19.50 26.66 -17.59
CA ASP A 181 -19.84 27.09 -18.93
C ASP A 181 -21.23 27.77 -18.99
N GLY A 182 -21.62 28.25 -20.18
CA GLY A 182 -22.92 28.91 -20.41
C GLY A 182 -24.14 28.05 -20.07
N LYS A 183 -24.02 26.73 -20.08
CA LYS A 183 -25.06 25.76 -19.72
C LYS A 183 -24.95 25.27 -18.26
N GLY A 184 -23.97 25.79 -17.50
CA GLY A 184 -23.77 25.40 -16.10
C GLY A 184 -22.93 24.13 -15.88
N LYS A 185 -22.39 23.53 -16.94
CA LYS A 185 -21.46 22.41 -16.86
C LYS A 185 -20.14 22.86 -16.23
N ILE A 186 -19.59 22.10 -15.31
CA ILE A 186 -18.31 22.42 -14.68
C ILE A 186 -17.18 22.25 -15.69
N ILE A 187 -16.39 23.29 -15.91
CA ILE A 187 -15.18 23.30 -16.73
C ILE A 187 -13.99 22.88 -15.87
N SER A 188 -13.89 23.47 -14.69
CA SER A 188 -12.88 23.14 -13.68
C SER A 188 -13.37 23.47 -12.29
N GLU A 189 -12.83 22.73 -11.35
CA GLU A 189 -12.98 22.97 -9.93
C GLU A 189 -11.61 22.87 -9.28
N ASN A 190 -11.26 23.82 -8.44
CA ASN A 190 -10.00 23.84 -7.72
C ASN A 190 -10.22 24.34 -6.30
N ILE A 191 -9.61 23.67 -5.35
CA ILE A 191 -9.59 24.08 -3.95
C ILE A 191 -8.15 24.42 -3.62
N VAL A 192 -7.92 25.68 -3.22
CA VAL A 192 -6.61 26.18 -2.82
C VAL A 192 -6.64 26.43 -1.33
N ASN A 193 -5.70 25.83 -0.62
CA ASN A 193 -5.51 26.11 0.78
C ASN A 193 -5.16 27.61 0.96
N THR A 194 -5.77 28.27 1.92
CA THR A 194 -5.46 29.69 2.18
C THR A 194 -4.03 29.81 2.74
N ASN A 195 -3.27 30.82 2.29
CA ASN A 195 -1.83 31.00 2.55
C ASN A 195 -1.39 31.08 4.03
N ASP A 196 -2.29 30.99 4.99
CA ASP A 196 -2.01 30.92 6.42
C ASP A 196 -2.08 29.47 6.92
N TYR A 197 -1.19 28.62 6.40
CA TYR A 197 -1.12 27.16 6.64
C TYR A 197 -1.22 26.78 8.12
N GLU A 198 -0.47 27.43 9.01
CA GLU A 198 -0.43 27.10 10.43
C GLU A 198 -1.69 27.51 11.20
N LYS A 199 -2.45 28.47 10.68
CA LYS A 199 -3.59 29.07 11.37
C LYS A 199 -4.92 28.35 11.14
N TYR A 200 -5.01 27.53 10.08
CA TYR A 200 -6.26 26.94 9.60
C TYR A 200 -6.21 25.40 9.42
N TYR A 201 -5.07 24.79 9.65
CA TYR A 201 -4.95 23.34 9.67
C TYR A 201 -5.51 22.83 11.00
N GLU A 202 -6.53 22.02 10.96
CA GLU A 202 -7.06 21.34 12.12
C GLU A 202 -7.05 19.84 11.90
N GLU A 203 -6.29 19.17 12.74
CA GLU A 203 -6.33 17.75 13.01
C GLU A 203 -6.12 16.82 11.79
N GLU A 204 -4.94 16.30 11.68
CA GLU A 204 -4.68 15.08 10.95
C GLU A 204 -5.14 13.90 11.82
N VAL A 205 -6.08 13.10 11.34
CA VAL A 205 -6.48 11.85 11.99
C VAL A 205 -5.84 10.72 11.21
N LEU A 206 -4.94 10.02 11.87
CA LEU A 206 -4.38 8.75 11.41
C LEU A 206 -5.03 7.63 12.21
N ASP A 207 -5.59 6.65 11.54
CA ASP A 207 -6.07 5.41 12.13
C ASP A 207 -6.10 4.31 11.08
N ASN A 208 -6.52 3.11 11.46
CA ASN A 208 -6.50 1.97 10.57
C ASN A 208 -7.83 1.24 10.59
N ASN A 209 -8.19 0.66 9.46
CA ASN A 209 -9.43 -0.06 9.28
C ASN A 209 -9.15 -1.49 8.80
N VAL A 210 -9.94 -2.42 9.31
CA VAL A 210 -10.03 -3.80 8.78
C VAL A 210 -11.33 -3.88 8.00
N TYR A 211 -11.28 -4.37 6.78
CA TYR A 211 -12.43 -4.57 5.91
C TYR A 211 -12.62 -6.03 5.54
N VAL A 212 -13.87 -6.42 5.39
CA VAL A 212 -14.29 -7.67 4.74
C VAL A 212 -15.35 -7.32 3.69
N LEU A 213 -15.06 -7.63 2.43
CA LEU A 213 -15.98 -7.45 1.30
C LEU A 213 -16.40 -8.82 0.77
N ASP A 214 -17.66 -8.95 0.31
CA ASP A 214 -18.16 -10.19 -0.30
C ASP A 214 -17.65 -10.37 -1.75
N GLU A 215 -18.14 -11.42 -2.41
CA GLU A 215 -17.77 -11.76 -3.79
C GLU A 215 -18.08 -10.63 -4.79
N ASN A 216 -19.02 -9.74 -4.47
CA ASN A 216 -19.41 -8.57 -5.27
C ASN A 216 -18.78 -7.25 -4.77
N LEU A 217 -17.74 -7.33 -3.93
CA LEU A 217 -17.07 -6.20 -3.29
C LEU A 217 -17.96 -5.36 -2.36
N LYS A 218 -19.11 -5.87 -1.92
CA LYS A 218 -19.93 -5.18 -0.93
C LYS A 218 -19.34 -5.39 0.47
N GLU A 219 -19.22 -4.31 1.27
CA GLU A 219 -18.79 -4.40 2.66
C GLU A 219 -19.77 -5.25 3.47
N VAL A 220 -19.29 -6.35 4.05
CA VAL A 220 -20.05 -7.22 4.96
C VAL A 220 -19.68 -7.01 6.40
N ALA A 221 -18.44 -6.57 6.66
CA ALA A 221 -17.99 -6.20 8.00
C ALA A 221 -16.79 -5.25 7.93
N SER A 222 -16.60 -4.45 8.99
CA SER A 222 -15.39 -3.65 9.18
C SER A 222 -15.11 -3.42 10.67
N ILE A 223 -13.83 -3.20 11.01
CA ILE A 223 -13.40 -2.68 12.31
C ILE A 223 -12.67 -1.38 11.99
N LYS A 224 -13.17 -0.24 12.47
CA LYS A 224 -12.65 1.09 12.14
C LYS A 224 -11.99 1.78 13.34
N GLY A 225 -11.07 2.72 13.03
CA GLY A 225 -10.46 3.58 14.04
C GLY A 225 -9.44 2.88 14.94
N LEU A 226 -8.77 1.85 14.43
CA LEU A 226 -7.74 1.12 15.16
C LEU A 226 -6.42 1.88 15.19
N ALA A 227 -5.64 1.72 16.26
CA ALA A 227 -4.27 2.21 16.37
C ALA A 227 -4.14 3.68 15.92
N LYS A 228 -4.83 4.59 16.65
CA LYS A 228 -4.81 6.03 16.35
C LYS A 228 -3.39 6.58 16.36
N ASN A 229 -3.09 7.46 15.41
CA ASN A 229 -1.80 8.08 15.14
C ASN A 229 -0.72 7.08 14.68
N GLU A 230 -1.11 5.88 14.26
CA GLU A 230 -0.20 4.85 13.76
C GLU A 230 -0.63 4.46 12.33
N SER A 231 0.34 4.14 11.47
CA SER A 231 0.09 3.56 10.13
C SER A 231 0.42 2.08 10.11
N VAL A 232 -0.20 1.33 9.19
CA VAL A 232 0.11 -0.08 8.97
C VAL A 232 1.43 -0.22 8.21
N TYR A 233 2.32 -1.08 8.69
CA TYR A 233 3.61 -1.38 8.08
C TYR A 233 3.65 -2.76 7.41
N ALA A 234 3.08 -3.75 8.05
CA ALA A 234 3.06 -5.10 7.50
C ALA A 234 1.77 -5.83 7.84
N VAL A 235 1.25 -6.58 6.88
CA VAL A 235 0.06 -7.43 7.06
C VAL A 235 0.36 -8.82 6.53
N ARG A 236 -0.12 -9.86 7.22
CA ARG A 236 -0.06 -11.26 6.77
C ARG A 236 -1.29 -12.02 7.24
N TYR A 237 -1.72 -12.98 6.43
CA TYR A 237 -2.86 -13.83 6.74
C TYR A 237 -2.45 -15.30 6.81
N LEU A 238 -2.95 -16.00 7.82
CA LEU A 238 -2.78 -17.45 7.97
C LEU A 238 -4.09 -18.09 8.44
N GLY A 239 -4.68 -18.90 7.59
CA GLY A 239 -5.95 -19.54 7.90
C GLY A 239 -7.04 -18.50 8.22
N ASN A 240 -7.60 -18.54 9.40
CA ASN A 240 -8.63 -17.60 9.85
C ASN A 240 -8.07 -16.32 10.48
N TYR A 241 -6.76 -16.20 10.62
CA TYR A 241 -6.16 -15.07 11.33
C TYR A 241 -5.45 -14.11 10.38
N GLY A 242 -5.61 -12.80 10.66
CA GLY A 242 -4.80 -11.73 10.10
C GLY A 242 -3.88 -11.14 11.17
N TYR A 243 -2.64 -10.86 10.79
CA TYR A 243 -1.63 -10.25 11.65
C TYR A 243 -1.18 -8.96 11.00
N PHE A 244 -1.20 -7.84 11.74
CA PHE A 244 -0.69 -6.59 11.21
C PHE A 244 0.05 -5.80 12.28
N VAL A 245 1.10 -5.12 11.84
CA VAL A 245 1.94 -4.23 12.65
C VAL A 245 1.58 -2.80 12.30
N THR A 246 1.40 -1.98 13.33
CA THR A 246 1.30 -0.53 13.22
C THR A 246 2.44 0.13 13.98
N TYR A 247 2.80 1.37 13.68
CA TYR A 247 3.90 2.07 14.33
C TYR A 247 3.64 3.56 14.53
N GLU A 248 3.95 4.05 15.72
CA GLU A 248 4.27 5.44 16.04
C GLU A 248 5.54 5.52 16.91
N ASN A 249 5.56 4.85 18.06
CA ASN A 249 6.68 4.81 19.01
C ASN A 249 6.95 3.40 19.56
N THR A 250 5.97 2.53 19.54
CA THR A 250 6.06 1.12 19.96
C THR A 250 5.13 0.30 19.09
N ASP A 251 5.62 -0.84 18.56
CA ASP A 251 4.86 -1.69 17.65
C ASP A 251 3.86 -2.57 18.37
N PRO A 252 2.57 -2.35 18.23
CA PRO A 252 1.63 -3.43 18.46
C PRO A 252 1.51 -4.33 17.23
N LEU A 253 1.79 -5.62 17.42
CA LEU A 253 1.34 -6.66 16.51
C LEU A 253 -0.10 -7.02 16.87
N PHE A 254 -1.04 -6.66 16.02
CA PHE A 254 -2.45 -7.02 16.16
C PHE A 254 -2.73 -8.39 15.56
N THR A 255 -3.66 -9.10 16.16
CA THR A 255 -4.24 -10.32 15.58
C THR A 255 -5.75 -10.14 15.44
N VAL A 256 -6.25 -10.37 14.23
CA VAL A 256 -7.68 -10.38 13.89
C VAL A 256 -8.12 -11.81 13.63
N ASP A 257 -9.20 -12.23 14.27
CA ASP A 257 -9.88 -13.48 13.97
C ASP A 257 -11.00 -13.24 12.96
N PHE A 258 -10.91 -13.90 11.81
CA PHE A 258 -11.88 -13.91 10.72
C PHE A 258 -12.61 -15.27 10.60
N SER A 259 -12.69 -16.05 11.66
CA SER A 259 -13.46 -17.30 11.66
C SER A 259 -14.92 -17.06 11.28
N ASP A 260 -15.47 -15.93 11.67
CA ASP A 260 -16.73 -15.38 11.15
C ASP A 260 -16.43 -14.10 10.36
N MET A 261 -16.51 -14.18 9.03
CA MET A 261 -16.25 -13.04 8.12
C MET A 261 -17.23 -11.88 8.32
N LYS A 262 -18.43 -12.15 8.88
CA LYS A 262 -19.42 -11.11 9.17
C LYS A 262 -19.20 -10.43 10.52
N ASN A 263 -18.27 -10.95 11.35
CA ASN A 263 -18.02 -10.42 12.67
C ASN A 263 -16.54 -10.61 13.06
N PRO A 264 -15.59 -10.01 12.30
CA PRO A 264 -14.17 -10.07 12.61
C PRO A 264 -13.88 -9.46 13.98
N LYS A 265 -12.89 -10.00 14.70
CA LYS A 265 -12.57 -9.54 16.07
C LYS A 265 -11.08 -9.39 16.28
N ILE A 266 -10.67 -8.32 16.95
CA ILE A 266 -9.31 -8.21 17.49
C ILE A 266 -9.20 -9.18 18.69
N VAL A 267 -8.37 -10.20 18.54
CA VAL A 267 -8.15 -11.23 19.56
C VAL A 267 -6.78 -11.14 20.23
N GLY A 268 -5.88 -10.33 19.68
CA GLY A 268 -4.54 -10.11 20.23
C GLY A 268 -3.99 -8.73 19.91
N LYS A 269 -3.18 -8.21 20.87
CA LYS A 269 -2.37 -7.02 20.71
C LYS A 269 -1.08 -7.23 21.50
N LEU A 270 0.01 -7.56 20.80
CA LEU A 270 1.33 -7.76 21.40
C LEU A 270 2.16 -6.49 21.21
N LYS A 271 2.52 -5.79 22.28
CA LYS A 271 3.39 -4.61 22.23
C LYS A 271 4.85 -5.04 22.30
N LEU A 272 5.67 -4.52 21.40
CA LEU A 272 7.09 -4.83 21.29
C LEU A 272 7.91 -3.54 21.14
N PRO A 273 9.15 -3.48 21.64
CA PRO A 273 10.04 -2.35 21.39
C PRO A 273 10.63 -2.43 19.97
N GLY A 274 10.65 -1.30 19.26
CA GLY A 274 11.08 -1.18 17.86
C GLY A 274 9.98 -1.68 16.91
N TYR A 275 10.18 -1.68 15.59
CA TYR A 275 9.14 -2.05 14.62
C TYR A 275 9.59 -3.12 13.64
N SER A 276 8.62 -3.86 13.09
CA SER A 276 8.82 -4.87 12.06
C SER A 276 8.16 -4.38 10.77
N ASP A 277 8.98 -3.93 9.81
CA ASP A 277 8.49 -3.49 8.51
C ASP A 277 8.05 -4.65 7.62
N TYR A 278 8.59 -5.83 7.89
CA TYR A 278 8.32 -7.02 7.13
C TYR A 278 7.97 -8.20 8.02
N LEU A 279 6.91 -8.92 7.67
CA LEU A 279 6.48 -10.17 8.29
C LEU A 279 6.48 -11.29 7.26
N HIS A 280 6.88 -12.51 7.66
CA HIS A 280 6.86 -13.69 6.81
C HIS A 280 6.52 -14.94 7.62
N PHE A 281 5.58 -15.77 7.17
CA PHE A 281 5.35 -17.06 7.82
C PHE A 281 6.56 -17.96 7.60
N TYR A 282 7.17 -18.35 8.70
CA TYR A 282 8.27 -19.31 8.71
C TYR A 282 7.76 -20.74 8.64
N ASP A 283 6.65 -21.01 9.32
CA ASP A 283 5.84 -22.23 9.24
C ASP A 283 4.40 -21.95 9.70
N GLU A 284 3.58 -23.00 9.84
CA GLU A 284 2.17 -22.90 10.26
C GLU A 284 1.96 -22.24 11.63
N ASN A 285 2.98 -22.22 12.48
CA ASN A 285 2.89 -21.74 13.86
C ASN A 285 3.89 -20.64 14.16
N SER A 286 4.74 -20.26 13.20
CA SER A 286 5.84 -19.33 13.42
C SER A 286 5.89 -18.25 12.34
N MET A 287 6.10 -17.02 12.75
CA MET A 287 6.23 -15.86 11.88
C MET A 287 7.53 -15.12 12.16
N LEU A 288 8.33 -14.90 11.12
CA LEU A 288 9.53 -14.07 11.13
C LEU A 288 9.15 -12.61 10.99
N GLY A 289 9.75 -11.75 11.82
CA GLY A 289 9.78 -10.30 11.64
C GLY A 289 11.18 -9.83 11.26
N LEU A 290 11.27 -8.95 10.28
CA LEU A 290 12.46 -8.16 9.97
C LEU A 290 12.08 -6.69 10.13
N GLY A 291 12.88 -5.92 10.87
CA GLY A 291 12.59 -4.53 11.15
C GLY A 291 13.77 -3.80 11.77
N MET A 292 13.47 -2.68 12.42
CA MET A 292 14.47 -1.81 13.02
C MET A 292 14.37 -1.79 14.54
N GLU A 293 15.52 -1.69 15.18
CA GLU A 293 15.66 -1.43 16.62
C GLU A 293 16.07 0.02 16.81
N ASN A 294 15.16 0.85 17.36
CA ASN A 294 15.39 2.28 17.61
C ASN A 294 15.95 3.04 16.40
N ASP A 295 15.47 2.74 15.20
CA ASP A 295 15.86 3.35 13.91
C ASP A 295 17.36 3.27 13.57
N ASN A 296 18.11 2.45 14.29
CA ASN A 296 19.59 2.39 14.13
C ASN A 296 20.08 1.07 13.56
N TYR A 297 19.46 -0.04 13.95
CA TYR A 297 19.98 -1.37 13.61
C TYR A 297 18.86 -2.30 13.16
N LEU A 298 19.15 -3.15 12.18
CA LEU A 298 18.27 -4.23 11.81
C LEU A 298 18.04 -5.18 12.99
N LYS A 299 16.86 -5.76 13.05
CA LYS A 299 16.52 -6.86 13.97
C LYS A 299 15.80 -8.00 13.26
N LEU A 300 16.03 -9.19 13.73
CA LEU A 300 15.25 -10.38 13.42
C LEU A 300 14.44 -10.78 14.64
N GLU A 301 13.18 -11.10 14.44
CA GLU A 301 12.27 -11.57 15.49
C GLU A 301 11.57 -12.84 15.01
N MET A 302 11.28 -13.73 15.93
CA MET A 302 10.45 -14.91 15.68
C MET A 302 9.27 -14.89 16.64
N TYR A 303 8.09 -15.04 16.08
CA TYR A 303 6.84 -15.11 16.83
C TYR A 303 6.23 -16.49 16.73
N ASN A 304 5.76 -17.04 17.84
CA ASN A 304 4.78 -18.10 17.81
C ASN A 304 3.40 -17.47 17.58
N VAL A 305 2.67 -17.96 16.58
CA VAL A 305 1.35 -17.44 16.18
C VAL A 305 0.25 -18.49 16.27
N SER A 306 0.50 -19.57 17.01
CA SER A 306 -0.45 -20.65 17.19
C SER A 306 -1.78 -20.15 17.77
N ASN A 307 -2.90 -20.61 17.17
CA ASN A 307 -4.26 -20.31 17.62
C ASN A 307 -4.58 -18.80 17.70
N GLY A 308 -4.01 -18.01 16.80
CA GLY A 308 -4.27 -16.57 16.74
C GLY A 308 -3.65 -15.75 17.89
N LYS A 309 -2.77 -16.33 18.68
CA LYS A 309 -2.07 -15.64 19.76
C LYS A 309 -0.61 -15.43 19.41
N ALA A 310 -0.25 -14.20 19.04
CA ALA A 310 1.13 -13.86 18.78
C ALA A 310 1.93 -13.75 20.10
N LYS A 311 3.09 -14.43 20.14
CA LYS A 311 4.05 -14.33 21.24
C LYS A 311 5.47 -14.32 20.67
N GLN A 312 6.26 -13.31 21.01
CA GLN A 312 7.68 -13.29 20.65
C GLN A 312 8.43 -14.42 21.36
N ILE A 313 9.11 -15.27 20.61
CA ILE A 313 9.90 -16.38 21.13
C ILE A 313 11.41 -16.16 20.94
N SER A 314 11.80 -15.23 20.08
CA SER A 314 13.19 -14.85 19.87
C SER A 314 13.31 -13.43 19.31
N LYS A 315 14.39 -12.74 19.68
CA LYS A 315 14.79 -11.46 19.11
C LYS A 315 16.32 -11.43 18.97
N LYS A 316 16.79 -10.92 17.84
CA LYS A 316 18.21 -10.68 17.61
C LYS A 316 18.41 -9.32 16.97
N VAL A 317 19.01 -8.39 17.71
CA VAL A 317 19.46 -7.11 17.16
C VAL A 317 20.75 -7.31 16.40
N LEU A 318 20.78 -6.84 15.17
CA LEU A 318 21.87 -7.00 14.24
C LEU A 318 22.73 -5.72 14.20
N LYS A 319 23.42 -5.40 15.30
CA LYS A 319 24.17 -4.14 15.52
C LYS A 319 25.20 -3.78 14.44
N ARG A 320 25.49 -4.71 13.53
CA ARG A 320 26.41 -4.51 12.41
C ARG A 320 25.72 -3.94 11.17
N TYR A 321 24.39 -4.00 11.09
CA TYR A 321 23.61 -3.64 9.92
C TYR A 321 22.57 -2.58 10.24
N MET A 322 22.51 -1.55 9.39
CA MET A 322 21.65 -0.39 9.58
C MET A 322 20.45 -0.34 8.63
N TYR A 323 20.46 -1.10 7.53
CA TYR A 323 19.40 -1.09 6.52
C TYR A 323 19.35 -2.38 5.72
N SER A 324 18.18 -2.67 5.15
CA SER A 324 17.95 -3.73 4.17
C SER A 324 16.80 -3.37 3.24
N ASP A 325 16.92 -3.65 1.94
CA ASP A 325 15.82 -3.52 0.98
C ASP A 325 14.64 -4.43 1.35
N ALA A 326 14.91 -5.54 2.06
CA ALA A 326 13.90 -6.49 2.51
C ALA A 326 12.89 -5.92 3.52
N LEU A 327 13.10 -4.72 4.04
CA LEU A 327 12.12 -4.00 4.85
C LEU A 327 10.90 -3.62 4.01
N HIS A 328 11.10 -3.29 2.72
CA HIS A 328 10.05 -2.73 1.85
C HIS A 328 9.80 -3.56 0.58
N ASP A 329 10.72 -4.48 0.22
CA ASP A 329 10.60 -5.33 -0.95
C ASP A 329 10.67 -6.81 -0.55
N TYR A 330 9.52 -7.46 -0.51
CA TYR A 330 9.39 -8.87 -0.14
C TYR A 330 10.18 -9.83 -1.06
N ASN A 331 10.55 -9.40 -2.29
CA ASN A 331 11.41 -10.18 -3.17
C ASN A 331 12.90 -10.09 -2.79
N SER A 332 13.27 -9.19 -1.89
CA SER A 332 14.65 -8.99 -1.43
C SER A 332 15.06 -9.90 -0.27
N ILE A 333 14.14 -10.72 0.23
CA ILE A 333 14.40 -11.71 1.27
C ILE A 333 14.06 -13.12 0.79
N ILE A 334 14.83 -14.09 1.18
CA ILE A 334 14.47 -15.50 1.08
C ILE A 334 14.26 -16.07 2.48
N VAL A 335 13.13 -16.75 2.65
CA VAL A 335 12.80 -17.48 3.88
C VAL A 335 12.36 -18.88 3.48
N ASP A 336 13.11 -19.89 3.91
CA ASP A 336 12.84 -21.29 3.63
C ASP A 336 12.98 -22.12 4.89
N LYS A 337 11.87 -22.71 5.32
CA LYS A 337 11.82 -23.55 6.51
C LYS A 337 12.51 -24.88 6.34
N GLU A 338 12.36 -25.52 5.18
CA GLU A 338 12.91 -26.86 4.91
C GLU A 338 14.44 -26.83 4.92
N LYS A 339 15.01 -25.80 4.30
CA LYS A 339 16.46 -25.57 4.31
C LYS A 339 16.93 -24.81 5.56
N ASN A 340 16.01 -24.37 6.40
CA ASN A 340 16.27 -23.53 7.56
C ASN A 340 17.15 -22.33 7.19
N LEU A 341 16.71 -21.56 6.19
CA LEU A 341 17.48 -20.50 5.58
C LEU A 341 16.70 -19.18 5.57
N ILE A 342 17.35 -18.12 6.03
CA ILE A 342 16.86 -16.75 5.98
C ILE A 342 18.00 -15.93 5.36
N GLY A 343 17.75 -15.28 4.21
CA GLY A 343 18.78 -14.54 3.50
C GLY A 343 18.29 -13.21 2.96
N PHE A 344 19.10 -12.15 3.11
CA PHE A 344 18.79 -10.82 2.62
C PHE A 344 20.06 -9.97 2.45
N LYS A 345 19.95 -8.91 1.63
CA LYS A 345 20.96 -7.87 1.55
C LYS A 345 20.90 -6.99 2.80
N ALA A 346 22.04 -6.59 3.35
CA ALA A 346 22.14 -5.66 4.46
C ALA A 346 23.26 -4.64 4.24
N THR A 347 23.04 -3.40 4.66
CA THR A 347 24.04 -2.34 4.63
C THR A 347 24.75 -2.26 5.98
N LEU A 348 26.09 -2.23 5.96
CA LEU A 348 26.92 -2.16 7.16
C LEU A 348 26.85 -0.79 7.85
N SER A 349 26.82 -0.79 9.19
CA SER A 349 26.85 0.42 10.02
C SER A 349 28.30 0.90 10.32
N ASN A 350 29.20 0.80 9.33
CA ASN A 350 30.64 1.12 9.49
C ASN A 350 31.04 2.48 8.92
N GLY A 351 30.08 3.31 8.52
CA GLY A 351 30.31 4.63 7.92
C GLY A 351 30.63 4.61 6.41
N ASN A 352 30.97 3.45 5.84
CA ASN A 352 31.27 3.31 4.40
C ASN A 352 30.06 2.86 3.58
N TYR A 353 28.92 2.55 4.24
CA TYR A 353 27.68 2.07 3.60
C TYR A 353 27.88 0.86 2.68
N GLU A 354 28.79 -0.04 3.07
CA GLU A 354 29.07 -1.26 2.30
C GLU A 354 27.92 -2.25 2.40
N ASP A 355 27.52 -2.81 1.26
CA ASP A 355 26.49 -3.81 1.18
C ASP A 355 27.05 -5.23 1.29
N VAL A 356 26.36 -6.06 2.04
CA VAL A 356 26.64 -7.49 2.21
C VAL A 356 25.37 -8.30 2.00
N TYR A 357 25.50 -9.55 1.58
CA TYR A 357 24.41 -10.51 1.66
C TYR A 357 24.62 -11.41 2.88
N VAL A 358 23.61 -11.54 3.72
CA VAL A 358 23.67 -12.30 4.95
C VAL A 358 22.76 -13.50 4.91
N LEU A 359 23.25 -14.62 5.45
CA LEU A 359 22.46 -15.83 5.63
C LEU A 359 22.38 -16.16 7.12
N TYR A 360 21.18 -16.46 7.56
CA TYR A 360 20.87 -16.90 8.92
C TYR A 360 20.07 -18.21 8.88
N ARG A 361 20.11 -18.95 9.99
CA ARG A 361 19.15 -20.01 10.32
C ARG A 361 18.54 -19.77 11.68
N PHE A 362 17.38 -20.37 11.91
CA PHE A 362 16.69 -20.33 13.19
C PHE A 362 16.66 -21.73 13.81
N GLU A 363 17.35 -21.89 14.92
CA GLU A 363 17.41 -23.16 15.65
C GLU A 363 17.47 -22.94 17.16
N ASN A 364 16.83 -23.80 17.95
CA ASN A 364 16.80 -23.69 19.41
C ASN A 364 16.40 -22.29 19.90
N ASN A 365 15.40 -21.67 19.27
CA ASN A 365 14.93 -20.32 19.52
C ASN A 365 16.01 -19.24 19.38
N LYS A 366 16.99 -19.44 18.51
CA LYS A 366 18.08 -18.48 18.26
C LYS A 366 18.37 -18.34 16.76
N PHE A 367 18.59 -17.09 16.34
CA PHE A 367 19.14 -16.79 15.02
C PHE A 367 20.66 -16.95 15.00
N LYS A 368 21.15 -17.84 14.14
CA LYS A 368 22.59 -18.08 13.93
C LYS A 368 23.00 -17.63 12.55
N LYS A 369 24.00 -16.75 12.46
CA LYS A 369 24.58 -16.35 11.17
C LYS A 369 25.36 -17.50 10.54
N LEU A 370 25.08 -17.78 9.28
CA LEU A 370 25.73 -18.81 8.47
C LEU A 370 26.81 -18.23 7.57
N ALA A 371 26.48 -17.11 6.90
CA ALA A 371 27.40 -16.42 6.01
C ALA A 371 27.18 -14.90 6.02
N GLU A 372 28.25 -14.20 5.65
CA GLU A 372 28.25 -12.78 5.28
C GLU A 372 29.13 -12.65 4.05
N VAL A 373 28.58 -12.20 2.94
CA VAL A 373 29.27 -12.11 1.66
C VAL A 373 29.25 -10.66 1.19
N SER A 374 30.40 -10.03 1.08
CA SER A 374 30.52 -8.66 0.58
C SER A 374 29.99 -8.57 -0.86
N LEU A 375 29.22 -7.53 -1.14
CA LEU A 375 28.71 -7.23 -2.48
C LEU A 375 29.64 -6.21 -3.14
N SER A 376 29.80 -6.30 -4.46
CA SER A 376 30.70 -5.42 -5.20
C SER A 376 29.94 -4.18 -5.68
N GLY A 377 30.33 -2.97 -5.21
CA GLY A 377 29.93 -1.70 -5.75
C GLY A 377 28.57 -1.18 -5.27
N GLU A 378 28.19 0.00 -5.77
CA GLU A 378 27.00 0.73 -5.36
C GLU A 378 25.69 -0.04 -5.51
N SER A 379 24.75 0.28 -4.64
CA SER A 379 23.40 -0.25 -4.47
C SER A 379 22.71 -0.68 -5.78
N CYS A 380 22.76 -1.98 -6.09
CA CYS A 380 21.95 -2.62 -7.11
C CYS A 380 20.93 -3.54 -6.44
N ALA A 381 19.83 -3.84 -7.13
CA ALA A 381 18.91 -4.87 -6.65
C ALA A 381 19.63 -6.20 -6.52
N VAL A 382 19.46 -6.85 -5.37
CA VAL A 382 20.11 -8.14 -5.05
C VAL A 382 19.04 -9.16 -4.74
N ARG A 383 19.16 -10.35 -5.32
CA ARG A 383 18.26 -11.48 -5.06
C ARG A 383 19.06 -12.71 -4.65
N GLY A 384 18.56 -13.40 -3.63
CA GLY A 384 19.05 -14.71 -3.24
C GLY A 384 18.14 -15.80 -3.77
N LEU A 385 18.71 -16.88 -4.28
CA LEU A 385 17.99 -18.08 -4.65
C LEU A 385 18.88 -19.29 -4.44
N TYR A 386 18.30 -20.48 -4.35
CA TYR A 386 19.09 -21.71 -4.31
C TYR A 386 18.62 -22.71 -5.38
N ILE A 387 19.56 -23.50 -5.85
CA ILE A 387 19.34 -24.65 -6.73
C ILE A 387 20.17 -25.80 -6.14
N ASP A 388 19.53 -26.90 -5.81
CA ASP A 388 20.14 -28.06 -5.13
C ASP A 388 20.89 -27.62 -3.84
N ASN A 389 22.20 -27.81 -3.82
CA ASN A 389 23.08 -27.50 -2.69
C ASN A 389 23.86 -26.20 -2.87
N TYR A 390 23.47 -25.34 -3.83
CA TYR A 390 24.13 -24.09 -4.08
C TYR A 390 23.20 -22.91 -3.87
N PHE A 391 23.72 -21.87 -3.24
CA PHE A 391 23.03 -20.59 -3.05
C PHE A 391 23.64 -19.54 -3.97
N TYR A 392 22.78 -18.86 -4.71
CA TYR A 392 23.15 -17.83 -5.69
C TYR A 392 22.76 -16.47 -5.16
N ILE A 393 23.72 -15.57 -5.07
CA ILE A 393 23.52 -14.16 -4.80
C ILE A 393 23.64 -13.44 -6.13
N VAL A 394 22.51 -13.01 -6.67
CA VAL A 394 22.43 -12.35 -7.97
C VAL A 394 22.42 -10.84 -7.73
N THR A 395 23.46 -10.15 -8.20
CA THR A 395 23.55 -8.68 -8.17
C THR A 395 23.22 -8.17 -9.58
N LEU A 396 22.09 -7.48 -9.71
CA LEU A 396 21.59 -7.03 -11.01
C LEU A 396 22.63 -6.15 -11.73
N GLY A 397 22.92 -6.52 -12.99
CA GLY A 397 23.89 -5.79 -13.83
C GLY A 397 25.35 -5.92 -13.41
N LYS A 398 25.71 -6.84 -12.49
CA LYS A 398 27.09 -7.03 -12.01
C LYS A 398 27.55 -8.47 -12.04
N ASP A 399 27.32 -9.22 -10.97
CA ASP A 399 27.84 -10.57 -10.83
C ASP A 399 26.87 -11.50 -10.10
N VAL A 400 27.14 -12.79 -10.22
CA VAL A 400 26.49 -13.83 -9.42
C VAL A 400 27.54 -14.51 -8.59
N LYS A 401 27.37 -14.51 -7.27
CA LYS A 401 28.20 -15.26 -6.34
C LYS A 401 27.50 -16.56 -5.96
N VAL A 402 28.22 -17.66 -6.04
CA VAL A 402 27.68 -19.01 -5.75
C VAL A 402 28.33 -19.52 -4.48
N LEU A 403 27.51 -19.86 -3.49
CA LEU A 403 27.93 -20.45 -2.23
C LEU A 403 27.56 -21.94 -2.22
N ASP A 404 28.40 -22.77 -1.64
CA ASP A 404 28.07 -24.15 -1.28
C ASP A 404 27.30 -24.16 0.05
N LEU A 405 26.08 -24.65 0.08
CA LEU A 405 25.22 -24.72 1.28
C LEU A 405 25.73 -25.70 2.35
N ASN A 406 26.67 -26.60 2.02
CA ASN A 406 27.26 -27.48 3.02
C ASN A 406 28.25 -26.76 3.96
N ASN A 407 28.91 -25.71 3.49
CA ASN A 407 29.92 -24.99 4.26
C ASN A 407 29.76 -23.46 4.23
N TYR A 408 28.79 -22.93 3.45
CA TYR A 408 28.48 -21.51 3.27
C TYR A 408 29.63 -20.65 2.74
N LYS A 409 30.55 -21.27 1.98
CA LYS A 409 31.67 -20.56 1.34
C LYS A 409 31.37 -20.25 -0.12
N VAL A 410 31.86 -19.12 -0.60
CA VAL A 410 31.79 -18.78 -2.01
C VAL A 410 32.71 -19.72 -2.80
N VAL A 411 32.13 -20.45 -3.73
CA VAL A 411 32.85 -21.42 -4.57
C VAL A 411 33.01 -20.94 -6.01
N LYS A 412 32.19 -19.99 -6.46
CA LYS A 412 32.23 -19.44 -7.82
C LYS A 412 31.74 -17.99 -7.86
N LYS A 413 32.33 -17.23 -8.76
CA LYS A 413 31.87 -15.90 -9.15
C LYS A 413 31.65 -15.91 -10.67
N ILE A 414 30.47 -15.54 -11.11
CA ILE A 414 30.07 -15.45 -12.52
C ILE A 414 29.90 -13.95 -12.83
N LYS A 415 30.57 -13.46 -13.85
CA LYS A 415 30.47 -12.06 -14.32
C LYS A 415 29.46 -11.98 -15.44
#